data_ef6230e4f9875ac7653ed7ee37426618
#
_entry.id   ef6230e4f9875ac7653ed7ee37426618
#
_cell.length_a   1.000
_cell.length_b   1.000
_cell.length_c   1.000
_cell.angle_alpha   90.00
_cell.angle_beta   90.00
_cell.angle_gamma   90.00
#
_symmetry.space_group_name_H-M   'P 1'
#
loop_
_entity.id
_entity.type
_entity.pdbx_description
1 polymer ?
#
loop_
_entity_poly.entity_id
_entity_poly.type
_entity_poly.pdbx_seq_one_letter_code
_entity_poly.pdbx_strand_id
1 'polypeptide(L)'
;VAAGRRCGKSRLAATTLIIEALRCPAGSAVLYVAPTNGQARQIIWDVLLEIGRDVIQASHINNMDITMINGAKIYVRGADRPDTLRGVSLTYAVLDEVADIKPEAWEQVIRASLSDKKGRAIFIGTPKGRNWFYDLFKIGQEESDPDWKSWHFTTQDNPLIDPTEIESAKKTLSSFAFKQEYLASFDNAGSDVFKEDWIKYGVEPDYGSYFIAIDLAGFEEVAKQAANAKKRLDESAIAVVKATDDGKWFVKEIDHGRWDIRETAAKILMKMRDYRPISVGIERGALKNAVLPYLSDLMRKNNVYSHIVDLTHGNRKKTDRIIWSLQGRFEHGRIVLNSEEDWDAFTDQLLMFPANGVHDDLPDALSYIDQLAVTSYFEGEEDEEWEPVDIISGV
;
A
#
# COMPACT_ATOMS: atom_id res chain seq x y z
N VAL A 1 11.06 17.73 0.48
CA VAL A 1 10.72 17.55 1.91
C VAL A 1 10.34 16.10 2.14
N ALA A 2 11.17 15.34 2.82
CA ALA A 2 10.87 14.02 3.31
C ALA A 2 10.30 14.12 4.74
N ALA A 3 9.08 13.64 4.95
CA ALA A 3 8.45 13.83 6.25
C ALA A 3 7.56 12.64 6.65
N GLY A 4 7.60 12.29 7.93
CA GLY A 4 6.79 11.24 8.52
C GLY A 4 5.29 11.52 8.48
N ARG A 5 4.48 10.53 8.85
CA ARG A 5 3.03 10.70 8.98
C ARG A 5 2.69 11.80 10.00
N ARG A 6 1.60 12.52 9.74
CA ARG A 6 1.09 13.60 10.61
C ARG A 6 2.09 14.72 10.92
N CYS A 7 3.17 14.85 10.15
CA CYS A 7 4.15 15.93 10.27
C CYS A 7 3.66 17.28 9.70
N GLY A 8 2.41 17.37 9.23
CA GLY A 8 1.83 18.61 8.71
C GLY A 8 2.03 18.83 7.20
N LYS A 9 2.41 17.80 6.43
CA LYS A 9 2.66 17.87 4.97
C LYS A 9 1.56 18.60 4.20
N SER A 10 0.30 18.19 4.38
CA SER A 10 -0.83 18.77 3.64
C SER A 10 -1.10 20.21 4.02
N ARG A 11 -0.90 20.61 5.28
CA ARG A 11 -0.99 22.03 5.69
C ARG A 11 0.14 22.88 5.09
N LEU A 12 1.36 22.34 5.06
CA LEU A 12 2.49 22.99 4.37
C LEU A 12 2.19 23.17 2.89
N ALA A 13 1.70 22.14 2.21
CA ALA A 13 1.31 22.17 0.80
C ALA A 13 0.24 23.25 0.52
N ALA A 14 -0.85 23.24 1.29
CA ALA A 14 -1.94 24.23 1.12
C ALA A 14 -1.47 25.66 1.39
N THR A 15 -0.74 25.87 2.50
CA THR A 15 -0.26 27.20 2.87
C THR A 15 0.70 27.77 1.83
N THR A 16 1.64 26.98 1.34
CA THR A 16 2.59 27.44 0.31
C THR A 16 1.89 27.72 -1.01
N LEU A 17 0.92 26.91 -1.43
CA LEU A 17 0.13 27.15 -2.64
C LEU A 17 -0.66 28.46 -2.55
N ILE A 18 -1.33 28.74 -1.43
CA ILE A 18 -2.09 29.96 -1.22
C ILE A 18 -1.16 31.18 -1.24
N ILE A 19 -0.04 31.12 -0.52
CA ILE A 19 0.94 32.21 -0.49
C ILE A 19 1.50 32.50 -1.90
N GLU A 20 1.90 31.45 -2.62
CA GLU A 20 2.46 31.59 -3.97
C GLU A 20 1.41 32.07 -4.97
N ALA A 21 0.15 31.60 -4.87
CA ALA A 21 -0.93 32.09 -5.70
C ALA A 21 -1.20 33.59 -5.45
N LEU A 22 -1.19 34.04 -4.20
CA LEU A 22 -1.39 35.47 -3.87
C LEU A 22 -0.22 36.37 -4.32
N ARG A 23 0.99 35.83 -4.42
CA ARG A 23 2.18 36.53 -4.92
C ARG A 23 2.21 36.66 -6.44
N CYS A 24 1.44 35.84 -7.13
CA CYS A 24 1.44 35.85 -8.60
C CYS A 24 0.57 36.94 -9.17
N PRO A 25 0.90 37.47 -10.39
CA PRO A 25 0.02 38.33 -11.14
C PRO A 25 -1.32 37.65 -11.48
N ALA A 26 -2.35 38.46 -11.71
CA ALA A 26 -3.63 37.98 -12.20
C ALA A 26 -3.47 37.11 -13.46
N GLY A 27 -4.23 36.04 -13.55
CA GLY A 27 -4.14 35.05 -14.65
C GLY A 27 -2.98 34.06 -14.55
N SER A 28 -2.14 34.15 -13.52
CA SER A 28 -1.13 33.12 -13.23
C SER A 28 -1.74 31.91 -12.56
N ALA A 29 -1.01 30.79 -12.62
CA ALA A 29 -1.47 29.54 -12.03
C ALA A 29 -0.39 28.88 -11.18
N VAL A 30 -0.84 28.26 -10.10
CA VAL A 30 -0.08 27.31 -9.28
C VAL A 30 -0.75 25.96 -9.30
N LEU A 31 -0.01 24.88 -9.06
CA LEU A 31 -0.48 23.53 -9.23
C LEU A 31 -0.19 22.67 -7.99
N TYR A 32 -1.19 21.93 -7.55
CA TYR A 32 -1.04 20.81 -6.63
C TYR A 32 -1.20 19.49 -7.39
N VAL A 33 -0.29 18.55 -7.15
CA VAL A 33 -0.32 17.22 -7.77
C VAL A 33 -0.16 16.15 -6.71
N ALA A 34 -1.06 15.15 -6.75
CA ALA A 34 -0.95 13.89 -6.00
C ALA A 34 -0.98 12.70 -6.98
N PRO A 35 -0.75 11.46 -6.55
CA PRO A 35 -0.69 10.31 -7.47
C PRO A 35 -1.93 10.15 -8.35
N THR A 36 -3.13 10.35 -7.80
CA THR A 36 -4.40 10.29 -8.54
C THR A 36 -5.29 11.50 -8.27
N ASN A 37 -6.23 11.79 -9.18
CA ASN A 37 -7.20 12.88 -8.97
C ASN A 37 -8.05 12.68 -7.71
N GLY A 38 -8.44 11.45 -7.40
CA GLY A 38 -9.19 11.12 -6.18
C GLY A 38 -8.40 11.44 -4.92
N GLN A 39 -7.14 11.02 -4.86
CA GLN A 39 -6.23 11.34 -3.76
C GLN A 39 -5.95 12.84 -3.67
N ALA A 40 -5.69 13.50 -4.79
CA ALA A 40 -5.47 14.94 -4.81
C ALA A 40 -6.62 15.71 -4.17
N ARG A 41 -7.86 15.35 -4.53
CA ARG A 41 -9.06 15.96 -3.94
C ARG A 41 -9.16 15.65 -2.44
N GLN A 42 -9.01 14.40 -2.07
CA GLN A 42 -9.18 13.94 -0.68
C GLN A 42 -8.14 14.57 0.27
N ILE A 43 -6.90 14.72 -0.19
CA ILE A 43 -5.80 15.20 0.65
C ILE A 43 -5.84 16.70 0.87
N ILE A 44 -6.12 17.48 -0.21
CA ILE A 44 -5.82 18.92 -0.16
C ILE A 44 -7.03 19.84 -0.29
N TRP A 45 -8.14 19.39 -0.90
CA TRP A 45 -9.24 20.27 -1.27
C TRP A 45 -9.83 21.03 -0.08
N ASP A 46 -10.25 20.29 0.95
CA ASP A 46 -10.89 20.90 2.13
C ASP A 46 -9.90 21.74 2.94
N VAL A 47 -8.62 21.34 2.96
CA VAL A 47 -7.54 22.11 3.61
C VAL A 47 -7.28 23.44 2.92
N LEU A 48 -7.32 23.46 1.57
CA LEU A 48 -7.22 24.73 0.80
C LEU A 48 -8.39 25.66 1.09
N LEU A 49 -9.62 25.13 1.13
CA LEU A 49 -10.81 25.93 1.42
C LEU A 49 -10.81 26.45 2.87
N GLU A 50 -10.36 25.65 3.83
CA GLU A 50 -10.24 26.05 5.23
C GLU A 50 -9.23 27.20 5.40
N ILE A 51 -7.99 26.99 4.91
CA ILE A 51 -6.90 27.96 5.10
C ILE A 51 -7.10 29.21 4.24
N GLY A 52 -7.61 29.02 3.01
CA GLY A 52 -7.80 30.10 2.05
C GLY A 52 -9.10 30.86 2.15
N ARG A 53 -9.96 30.58 3.15
CA ARG A 53 -11.33 31.14 3.28
C ARG A 53 -11.45 32.61 2.90
N ASP A 54 -10.56 33.45 3.42
CA ASP A 54 -10.68 34.90 3.28
C ASP A 54 -10.03 35.47 1.99
N VAL A 55 -9.35 34.62 1.22
CA VAL A 55 -8.60 34.97 0.03
C VAL A 55 -9.02 34.21 -1.22
N ILE A 56 -10.00 33.30 -1.09
CA ILE A 56 -10.61 32.59 -2.20
C ILE A 56 -11.82 33.38 -2.71
N GLN A 57 -11.82 33.69 -4.03
CA GLN A 57 -12.94 34.30 -4.71
C GLN A 57 -13.99 33.31 -5.17
N ALA A 58 -13.54 32.17 -5.72
CA ALA A 58 -14.42 31.11 -6.20
C ALA A 58 -13.70 29.73 -6.18
N SER A 59 -14.46 28.67 -6.04
CA SER A 59 -13.97 27.28 -6.11
C SER A 59 -14.91 26.40 -6.91
N HIS A 60 -14.37 25.54 -7.79
CA HIS A 60 -15.12 24.65 -8.68
C HIS A 60 -14.66 23.22 -8.46
N ILE A 61 -15.38 22.46 -7.66
CA ILE A 61 -15.00 21.11 -7.28
C ILE A 61 -14.98 20.12 -8.45
N ASN A 62 -15.85 20.31 -9.45
CA ASN A 62 -15.88 19.45 -10.63
C ASN A 62 -14.64 19.65 -11.52
N ASN A 63 -14.16 20.87 -11.62
CA ASN A 63 -12.96 21.23 -12.37
C ASN A 63 -11.69 21.14 -11.51
N MET A 64 -11.85 20.97 -10.18
CA MET A 64 -10.76 20.99 -9.20
C MET A 64 -9.85 22.22 -9.37
N ASP A 65 -10.46 23.41 -9.49
CA ASP A 65 -9.78 24.71 -9.57
C ASP A 65 -10.34 25.71 -8.56
N ILE A 66 -9.46 26.55 -8.04
CA ILE A 66 -9.77 27.62 -7.10
C ILE A 66 -9.26 28.93 -7.69
N THR A 67 -10.09 29.97 -7.69
CA THR A 67 -9.71 31.31 -8.10
C THR A 67 -9.50 32.17 -6.86
N MET A 68 -8.35 32.83 -6.78
CA MET A 68 -7.97 33.70 -5.68
C MET A 68 -8.48 35.14 -5.93
N ILE A 69 -8.57 35.96 -4.87
CA ILE A 69 -9.03 37.36 -4.95
C ILE A 69 -8.18 38.24 -5.88
N ASN A 70 -6.92 37.91 -6.13
CA ASN A 70 -6.04 38.56 -7.07
C ASN A 70 -6.18 38.04 -8.52
N GLY A 71 -7.10 37.10 -8.78
CA GLY A 71 -7.33 36.51 -10.09
C GLY A 71 -6.35 35.40 -10.48
N ALA A 72 -5.44 34.97 -9.59
CA ALA A 72 -4.61 33.77 -9.79
C ALA A 72 -5.42 32.50 -9.55
N LYS A 73 -4.97 31.38 -10.12
CA LYS A 73 -5.65 30.09 -10.00
C LYS A 73 -4.80 29.05 -9.31
N ILE A 74 -5.42 28.23 -8.49
CA ILE A 74 -4.86 26.99 -7.94
C ILE A 74 -5.53 25.83 -8.65
N TYR A 75 -4.74 25.00 -9.35
CA TYR A 75 -5.22 23.75 -9.93
C TYR A 75 -4.85 22.58 -9.02
N VAL A 76 -5.78 21.64 -8.84
CA VAL A 76 -5.58 20.41 -8.11
C VAL A 76 -5.73 19.24 -9.08
N ARG A 77 -4.71 18.40 -9.26
CA ARG A 77 -4.67 17.35 -10.30
C ARG A 77 -4.02 16.07 -9.79
N GLY A 78 -4.32 14.96 -10.47
CA GLY A 78 -3.61 13.70 -10.31
C GLY A 78 -2.52 13.53 -11.36
N ALA A 79 -1.44 12.88 -10.96
CA ALA A 79 -0.34 12.51 -11.86
C ALA A 79 -0.63 11.29 -12.74
N ASP A 80 -1.73 10.58 -12.50
CA ASP A 80 -2.20 9.44 -13.28
C ASP A 80 -2.57 9.80 -14.73
N ARG A 81 -2.85 11.09 -14.99
CA ARG A 81 -3.16 11.63 -16.32
C ARG A 81 -2.32 12.86 -16.62
N PRO A 82 -1.01 12.73 -16.84
CA PRO A 82 -0.10 13.85 -16.98
C PRO A 82 -0.45 14.80 -18.16
N ASP A 83 -1.07 14.29 -19.22
CA ASP A 83 -1.48 15.10 -20.37
C ASP A 83 -2.51 16.18 -20.01
N THR A 84 -3.30 16.01 -18.96
CA THR A 84 -4.24 17.04 -18.48
C THR A 84 -3.55 18.26 -17.87
N LEU A 85 -2.26 18.15 -17.60
CA LEU A 85 -1.41 19.21 -17.05
C LEU A 85 -0.71 20.04 -18.14
N ARG A 86 -0.80 19.62 -19.42
CA ARG A 86 -0.16 20.32 -20.54
C ARG A 86 -0.89 21.61 -20.88
N GLY A 87 -0.14 22.60 -21.33
CA GLY A 87 -0.69 23.86 -21.82
C GLY A 87 -1.00 24.91 -20.74
N VAL A 88 -0.66 24.62 -19.48
CA VAL A 88 -0.77 25.61 -18.39
C VAL A 88 0.62 26.12 -18.03
N SER A 89 0.84 27.43 -18.13
CA SER A 89 2.08 28.07 -17.66
C SER A 89 2.02 28.28 -16.15
N LEU A 90 2.88 27.59 -15.40
CA LEU A 90 2.87 27.54 -13.94
C LEU A 90 3.96 28.43 -13.35
N THR A 91 3.65 29.06 -12.22
CA THR A 91 4.62 29.81 -11.39
C THR A 91 5.11 28.98 -10.20
N TYR A 92 4.30 28.03 -9.74
CA TYR A 92 4.65 27.16 -8.62
C TYR A 92 3.94 25.81 -8.72
N ALA A 93 4.60 24.77 -8.27
CA ALA A 93 4.01 23.45 -8.17
C ALA A 93 4.34 22.76 -6.84
N VAL A 94 3.35 22.08 -6.27
CA VAL A 94 3.52 21.13 -5.15
C VAL A 94 3.24 19.75 -5.67
N LEU A 95 4.21 18.84 -5.56
CA LEU A 95 4.03 17.43 -5.79
C LEU A 95 3.97 16.75 -4.41
N ASP A 96 2.84 16.17 -4.07
CA ASP A 96 2.61 15.50 -2.80
C ASP A 96 2.54 13.98 -2.99
N GLU A 97 2.95 13.23 -1.97
CA GLU A 97 3.15 11.78 -2.03
C GLU A 97 4.06 11.35 -3.21
N VAL A 98 5.17 12.08 -3.37
CA VAL A 98 6.09 11.99 -4.53
C VAL A 98 6.60 10.56 -4.77
N ALA A 99 6.79 9.79 -3.71
CA ALA A 99 7.22 8.39 -3.82
C ALA A 99 6.28 7.51 -4.65
N ASP A 100 5.00 7.88 -4.77
CA ASP A 100 3.96 7.18 -5.55
C ASP A 100 3.70 7.82 -6.93
N ILE A 101 4.30 8.96 -7.23
CA ILE A 101 4.20 9.63 -8.53
C ILE A 101 5.25 9.06 -9.48
N LYS A 102 4.86 8.78 -10.71
CA LYS A 102 5.81 8.36 -11.76
C LYS A 102 6.70 9.54 -12.17
N PRO A 103 8.03 9.33 -12.32
CA PRO A 103 8.98 10.40 -12.70
C PRO A 103 8.58 11.15 -13.96
N GLU A 104 7.98 10.47 -14.93
CA GLU A 104 7.58 11.04 -16.22
C GLU A 104 6.59 12.21 -16.08
N ALA A 105 5.76 12.20 -15.05
CA ALA A 105 4.83 13.31 -14.79
C ALA A 105 5.58 14.60 -14.50
N TRP A 106 6.68 14.52 -13.75
CA TRP A 106 7.56 15.65 -13.50
C TRP A 106 8.41 15.99 -14.72
N GLU A 107 9.14 15.03 -15.26
CA GLU A 107 10.15 15.25 -16.28
C GLU A 107 9.57 15.76 -17.60
N GLN A 108 8.43 15.20 -18.02
CA GLN A 108 7.87 15.45 -19.35
C GLN A 108 6.82 16.57 -19.36
N VAL A 109 6.17 16.85 -18.22
CA VAL A 109 5.02 17.75 -18.21
C VAL A 109 5.18 18.92 -17.23
N ILE A 110 5.32 18.64 -15.92
CA ILE A 110 5.27 19.71 -14.90
C ILE A 110 6.48 20.61 -15.00
N ARG A 111 7.68 20.05 -15.17
CA ARG A 111 8.91 20.83 -15.33
C ARG A 111 8.86 21.76 -16.55
N ALA A 112 8.33 21.28 -17.67
CA ALA A 112 8.13 22.12 -18.87
C ALA A 112 7.16 23.28 -18.61
N SER A 113 6.04 23.01 -17.91
CA SER A 113 5.03 24.02 -17.56
C SER A 113 5.56 25.13 -16.64
N LEU A 114 6.59 24.84 -15.84
CA LEU A 114 7.27 25.81 -14.96
C LEU A 114 8.34 26.64 -15.70
N SER A 115 8.85 26.18 -16.84
CA SER A 115 10.00 26.76 -17.50
C SER A 115 9.72 28.19 -18.02
N ASP A 116 8.53 28.44 -18.56
CA ASP A 116 8.15 29.74 -19.13
C ASP A 116 8.18 30.89 -18.10
N LYS A 117 7.86 30.59 -16.87
CA LYS A 117 7.79 31.55 -15.76
C LYS A 117 8.95 31.47 -14.79
N LYS A 118 9.95 30.60 -15.07
CA LYS A 118 11.02 30.25 -14.12
C LYS A 118 10.41 29.86 -12.76
N GLY A 119 9.33 29.08 -12.85
CA GLY A 119 8.55 28.66 -11.68
C GLY A 119 9.34 27.70 -10.78
N ARG A 120 8.89 27.57 -9.56
CA ARG A 120 9.51 26.74 -8.51
C ARG A 120 8.64 25.54 -8.19
N ALA A 121 9.24 24.51 -7.63
CA ALA A 121 8.50 23.32 -7.18
C ALA A 121 8.94 22.88 -5.78
N ILE A 122 8.01 22.29 -5.03
CA ILE A 122 8.31 21.55 -3.82
C ILE A 122 7.82 20.12 -3.98
N PHE A 123 8.65 19.19 -3.56
CA PHE A 123 8.39 17.75 -3.55
C PHE A 123 8.21 17.31 -2.10
N ILE A 124 7.03 16.77 -1.78
CA ILE A 124 6.67 16.40 -0.41
C ILE A 124 6.25 14.94 -0.41
N GLY A 125 6.63 14.18 0.58
CA GLY A 125 6.16 12.80 0.72
C GLY A 125 6.77 12.08 1.91
N THR A 126 6.18 10.93 2.20
CA THR A 126 6.80 9.93 3.05
C THR A 126 7.71 9.07 2.17
N PRO A 127 8.98 8.86 2.53
CA PRO A 127 9.88 7.99 1.77
C PRO A 127 9.34 6.58 1.60
N LYS A 128 9.63 5.96 0.45
CA LYS A 128 9.32 4.55 0.17
C LYS A 128 10.53 3.90 -0.49
N GLY A 129 11.55 3.63 0.32
CA GLY A 129 12.82 3.13 -0.15
C GLY A 129 13.59 4.13 -1.03
N ARG A 130 14.64 3.64 -1.70
CA ARG A 130 15.49 4.45 -2.59
C ARG A 130 14.94 4.46 -4.01
N ASN A 131 13.93 5.31 -4.25
CA ASN A 131 13.34 5.56 -5.55
C ASN A 131 13.73 6.97 -6.05
N TRP A 132 13.12 7.45 -7.13
CA TRP A 132 13.41 8.78 -7.70
C TRP A 132 13.22 9.95 -6.72
N PHE A 133 12.35 9.79 -5.69
CA PHE A 133 12.22 10.78 -4.62
C PHE A 133 13.48 10.85 -3.75
N TYR A 134 14.14 9.70 -3.52
CA TYR A 134 15.44 9.67 -2.86
C TYR A 134 16.51 10.38 -3.68
N ASP A 135 16.51 10.19 -5.00
CA ASP A 135 17.48 10.85 -5.88
C ASP A 135 17.32 12.37 -5.84
N LEU A 136 16.06 12.87 -5.90
CA LEU A 136 15.78 14.30 -5.70
C LEU A 136 16.20 14.80 -4.31
N PHE A 137 15.96 13.99 -3.29
CA PHE A 137 16.34 14.34 -1.91
C PHE A 137 17.87 14.49 -1.79
N LYS A 138 18.63 13.60 -2.41
CA LYS A 138 20.09 13.69 -2.44
C LYS A 138 20.61 14.94 -3.14
N ILE A 139 20.05 15.31 -4.28
CA ILE A 139 20.43 16.54 -4.98
C ILE A 139 20.35 17.75 -4.02
N GLY A 140 19.27 17.85 -3.25
CA GLY A 140 19.09 18.95 -2.32
C GLY A 140 19.89 18.84 -1.01
N GLN A 141 20.65 17.73 -0.80
CA GLN A 141 21.62 17.59 0.28
C GLN A 141 23.03 17.98 -0.15
N GLU A 142 23.28 17.98 -1.47
CA GLU A 142 24.55 18.40 -2.03
C GLU A 142 24.61 19.93 -2.04
N GLU A 143 25.67 20.52 -1.46
CA GLU A 143 25.87 21.97 -1.45
C GLU A 143 26.27 22.54 -2.82
N SER A 144 26.45 21.67 -3.82
CA SER A 144 26.89 22.04 -5.17
C SER A 144 25.84 22.78 -6.01
N ASP A 145 24.55 22.58 -5.72
CA ASP A 145 23.43 23.20 -6.46
C ASP A 145 22.58 24.10 -5.52
N PRO A 146 22.75 25.44 -5.60
CA PRO A 146 22.04 26.37 -4.73
C PRO A 146 20.54 26.45 -5.01
N ASP A 147 20.06 25.93 -6.15
CA ASP A 147 18.64 25.94 -6.52
C ASP A 147 17.86 24.79 -5.83
N TRP A 148 18.57 23.83 -5.26
CA TRP A 148 17.96 22.70 -4.58
C TRP A 148 18.27 22.69 -3.08
N LYS A 149 17.23 22.33 -2.30
CA LYS A 149 17.38 22.14 -0.86
C LYS A 149 16.43 21.06 -0.34
N SER A 150 16.94 20.19 0.50
CA SER A 150 16.18 19.10 1.10
C SER A 150 16.06 19.26 2.61
N TRP A 151 14.87 18.94 3.11
CA TRP A 151 14.55 18.90 4.53
C TRP A 151 13.99 17.55 4.90
N HIS A 152 14.33 17.11 6.09
CA HIS A 152 13.88 15.86 6.64
C HIS A 152 13.22 16.12 8.00
N PHE A 153 11.98 15.58 8.16
CA PHE A 153 11.22 15.69 9.40
C PHE A 153 10.66 14.32 9.78
N THR A 154 10.74 14.01 11.07
CA THR A 154 10.11 12.84 11.65
C THR A 154 8.73 13.19 12.20
N THR A 155 7.89 12.21 12.53
CA THR A 155 6.63 12.47 13.24
C THR A 155 6.86 13.12 14.61
N GLN A 156 8.01 12.87 15.24
CA GLN A 156 8.38 13.44 16.54
C GLN A 156 8.63 14.97 16.48
N ASP A 157 8.96 15.49 15.30
CA ASP A 157 9.19 16.93 15.11
C ASP A 157 7.88 17.74 15.14
N ASN A 158 6.72 17.08 15.12
CA ASN A 158 5.43 17.75 15.26
C ASN A 158 5.03 17.84 16.76
N PRO A 159 5.06 19.04 17.36
CA PRO A 159 4.76 19.22 18.79
C PRO A 159 3.29 18.95 19.14
N LEU A 160 2.41 18.80 18.15
CA LEU A 160 0.99 18.53 18.36
C LEU A 160 0.66 17.04 18.47
N ILE A 161 1.65 16.15 18.24
CA ILE A 161 1.47 14.71 18.36
C ILE A 161 1.83 14.27 19.79
N ASP A 162 0.92 13.55 20.42
CA ASP A 162 1.19 12.96 21.72
C ASP A 162 2.32 11.92 21.60
N PRO A 163 3.40 12.04 22.39
CA PRO A 163 4.48 11.06 22.38
C PRO A 163 4.03 9.62 22.68
N THR A 164 2.94 9.44 23.43
CA THR A 164 2.39 8.11 23.74
C THR A 164 1.85 7.41 22.50
N GLU A 165 1.30 8.14 21.54
CA GLU A 165 0.87 7.60 20.25
C GLU A 165 2.05 7.07 19.43
N ILE A 166 3.19 7.78 19.47
CA ILE A 166 4.40 7.35 18.75
C ILE A 166 4.97 6.08 19.38
N GLU A 167 4.99 6.00 20.72
CA GLU A 167 5.43 4.80 21.43
C GLU A 167 4.47 3.61 21.22
N SER A 168 3.17 3.86 21.14
CA SER A 168 2.18 2.84 20.80
C SER A 168 2.40 2.31 19.38
N ALA A 169 2.59 3.20 18.42
CA ALA A 169 2.90 2.82 17.05
C ALA A 169 4.19 1.99 16.94
N LYS A 170 5.23 2.37 17.70
CA LYS A 170 6.50 1.63 17.74
C LYS A 170 6.35 0.20 18.26
N LYS A 171 5.39 -0.04 19.18
CA LYS A 171 5.12 -1.37 19.73
C LYS A 171 4.29 -2.25 18.79
N THR A 172 3.52 -1.65 17.88
CA THR A 172 2.55 -2.37 17.05
C THR A 172 2.98 -2.54 15.60
N LEU A 173 3.81 -1.61 15.08
CA LEU A 173 4.36 -1.67 13.74
C LEU A 173 5.66 -2.46 13.69
N SER A 174 5.99 -3.00 12.51
CA SER A 174 7.33 -3.51 12.28
C SER A 174 8.37 -2.40 12.38
N SER A 175 9.60 -2.74 12.74
CA SER A 175 10.71 -1.78 12.77
C SER A 175 10.89 -1.06 11.44
N PHE A 176 10.68 -1.76 10.32
CA PHE A 176 10.74 -1.19 8.98
C PHE A 176 9.61 -0.18 8.75
N ALA A 177 8.36 -0.58 9.02
CA ALA A 177 7.20 0.28 8.87
C ALA A 177 7.29 1.53 9.75
N PHE A 178 7.74 1.39 11.00
CA PHE A 178 7.97 2.50 11.90
C PHE A 178 9.04 3.47 11.37
N LYS A 179 10.19 2.95 10.92
CA LYS A 179 11.25 3.78 10.32
C LYS A 179 10.76 4.54 9.10
N GLN A 180 10.05 3.88 8.21
CA GLN A 180 9.54 4.50 6.98
C GLN A 180 8.46 5.55 7.28
N GLU A 181 7.42 5.20 8.02
CA GLU A 181 6.23 6.04 8.19
C GLU A 181 6.40 7.13 9.25
N TYR A 182 7.14 6.85 10.34
CA TYR A 182 7.31 7.79 11.45
C TYR A 182 8.64 8.53 11.43
N LEU A 183 9.72 7.85 11.02
CA LEU A 183 11.04 8.47 10.96
C LEU A 183 11.40 8.97 9.56
N ALA A 184 10.51 8.84 8.57
CA ALA A 184 10.76 9.24 7.18
C ALA A 184 12.07 8.69 6.60
N SER A 185 12.43 7.43 6.94
CA SER A 185 13.66 6.81 6.45
C SER A 185 13.51 6.38 4.99
N PHE A 186 14.56 6.63 4.20
CA PHE A 186 14.71 6.09 2.85
C PHE A 186 15.38 4.72 2.82
N ASP A 187 15.62 4.10 3.98
CA ASP A 187 16.25 2.80 4.00
C ASP A 187 15.37 1.77 3.30
N ASN A 188 16.00 0.96 2.47
CA ASN A 188 15.37 -0.25 1.98
C ASN A 188 15.35 -1.26 3.14
N ALA A 189 14.41 -2.20 3.10
CA ALA A 189 14.53 -3.40 3.90
C ALA A 189 15.92 -4.01 3.63
N GLY A 190 16.74 -4.08 4.66
CA GLY A 190 18.09 -4.65 4.55
C GLY A 190 18.04 -6.17 4.33
N SER A 191 19.21 -6.79 4.24
CA SER A 191 19.33 -8.25 4.12
C SER A 191 18.74 -9.04 5.30
N ASP A 192 18.46 -8.39 6.43
CA ASP A 192 17.93 -8.99 7.64
C ASP A 192 16.45 -8.58 7.85
N VAL A 193 15.63 -8.76 6.84
CA VAL A 193 14.19 -8.42 6.91
C VAL A 193 13.47 -9.32 7.89
N PHE A 194 13.79 -10.59 7.89
CA PHE A 194 13.28 -11.58 8.83
C PHE A 194 14.45 -12.21 9.59
N LYS A 195 14.26 -12.52 10.85
CA LYS A 195 15.26 -13.13 11.71
C LYS A 195 14.78 -14.47 12.21
N GLU A 196 15.71 -15.40 12.35
CA GLU A 196 15.42 -16.76 12.81
C GLU A 196 14.80 -16.79 14.21
N ASP A 197 15.24 -15.91 15.12
CA ASP A 197 14.72 -15.81 16.49
C ASP A 197 13.26 -15.30 16.57
N TRP A 198 12.73 -14.73 15.48
CA TRP A 198 11.34 -14.31 15.38
C TRP A 198 10.39 -15.45 15.02
N ILE A 199 10.92 -16.55 14.44
CA ILE A 199 10.12 -17.70 14.05
C ILE A 199 9.70 -18.47 15.28
N LYS A 200 8.39 -18.65 15.47
CA LYS A 200 7.81 -19.38 16.59
C LYS A 200 7.06 -20.59 16.08
N TYR A 201 7.22 -21.70 16.79
CA TYR A 201 6.52 -22.95 16.54
C TYR A 201 5.55 -23.24 17.68
N GLY A 202 4.41 -23.85 17.37
CA GLY A 202 3.42 -24.16 18.39
C GLY A 202 2.35 -25.12 17.90
N VAL A 203 1.34 -25.30 18.76
CA VAL A 203 0.18 -26.16 18.48
C VAL A 203 -1.01 -25.31 18.09
N GLU A 204 -1.92 -25.92 17.32
CA GLU A 204 -3.12 -25.25 16.84
C GLU A 204 -3.99 -24.77 18.01
N PRO A 205 -4.43 -23.49 17.98
CA PRO A 205 -5.37 -22.98 18.98
C PRO A 205 -6.77 -23.56 18.79
N ASP A 206 -7.50 -23.79 19.89
CA ASP A 206 -8.87 -24.33 19.86
C ASP A 206 -9.88 -23.37 19.20
N TYR A 207 -9.59 -22.09 19.18
CA TYR A 207 -10.45 -21.02 18.63
C TYR A 207 -9.81 -20.32 17.45
N GLY A 208 -10.63 -19.63 16.66
CA GLY A 208 -10.20 -18.91 15.47
C GLY A 208 -10.82 -19.46 14.19
N SER A 209 -10.60 -18.76 13.11
CA SER A 209 -11.19 -19.05 11.80
C SER A 209 -10.12 -19.33 10.76
N TYR A 210 -10.40 -20.28 9.87
CA TYR A 210 -9.47 -20.62 8.79
C TYR A 210 -9.64 -19.70 7.58
N PHE A 211 -8.50 -19.34 7.00
CA PHE A 211 -8.35 -18.62 5.75
C PHE A 211 -7.36 -19.35 4.86
N ILE A 212 -7.62 -19.36 3.57
CA ILE A 212 -6.72 -19.97 2.58
C ILE A 212 -6.33 -18.90 1.57
N ALA A 213 -5.03 -18.71 1.36
CA ALA A 213 -4.50 -17.83 0.32
C ALA A 213 -3.68 -18.62 -0.69
N ILE A 214 -3.86 -18.29 -1.97
CA ILE A 214 -3.30 -19.06 -3.07
C ILE A 214 -2.54 -18.10 -3.99
N ASP A 215 -1.24 -18.35 -4.13
CA ASP A 215 -0.37 -17.79 -5.15
C ASP A 215 -0.20 -18.79 -6.29
N LEU A 216 -0.53 -18.40 -7.51
CA LEU A 216 -0.53 -19.27 -8.68
C LEU A 216 0.69 -19.01 -9.57
N ALA A 217 1.56 -19.99 -9.72
CA ALA A 217 2.63 -19.95 -10.71
C ALA A 217 2.13 -20.27 -12.12
N GLY A 218 2.89 -19.84 -13.14
CA GLY A 218 2.57 -20.12 -14.54
C GLY A 218 2.57 -21.61 -14.84
N PHE A 219 1.46 -22.12 -15.38
CA PHE A 219 1.35 -23.51 -15.81
C PHE A 219 2.26 -23.81 -16.99
N GLU A 220 2.88 -25.00 -17.03
CA GLU A 220 3.80 -25.41 -18.12
C GLU A 220 3.20 -25.28 -19.53
N GLU A 221 1.89 -25.40 -19.70
CA GLU A 221 1.19 -25.27 -20.97
C GLU A 221 1.29 -23.85 -21.56
N VAL A 222 1.41 -22.82 -20.72
CA VAL A 222 1.60 -21.42 -21.12
C VAL A 222 3.07 -21.12 -21.42
N ALA A 223 4.01 -21.81 -20.74
CA ALA A 223 5.44 -21.63 -20.89
C ALA A 223 6.01 -22.21 -22.21
N LYS A 224 5.35 -23.18 -22.82
CA LYS A 224 5.77 -23.75 -24.13
C LYS A 224 5.71 -22.76 -25.30
N GLN A 225 5.03 -21.62 -25.14
CA GLN A 225 4.99 -20.56 -26.15
C GLN A 225 6.08 -19.50 -26.02
N ALA A 226 6.85 -19.51 -24.93
CA ALA A 226 7.93 -18.57 -24.69
C ALA A 226 9.30 -19.29 -24.80
N ALA A 227 9.80 -19.46 -26.01
CA ALA A 227 10.97 -20.25 -26.37
C ALA A 227 12.34 -19.69 -25.86
N ASN A 228 12.39 -18.85 -24.83
CA ASN A 228 13.63 -18.21 -24.37
C ASN A 228 13.82 -18.13 -22.84
N ALA A 229 13.26 -19.00 -22.03
CA ALA A 229 13.42 -18.91 -20.60
C ALA A 229 14.07 -20.14 -19.96
N LYS A 230 15.39 -20.11 -19.79
CA LYS A 230 16.08 -20.79 -18.68
C LYS A 230 15.76 -20.09 -17.32
N LYS A 231 14.55 -19.60 -17.12
CA LYS A 231 14.07 -19.16 -15.82
C LYS A 231 13.62 -20.40 -15.03
N ARG A 232 14.11 -20.57 -13.81
CA ARG A 232 13.51 -21.46 -12.86
C ARG A 232 12.02 -21.11 -12.81
N LEU A 233 11.17 -22.08 -13.09
CA LEU A 233 9.71 -21.91 -13.05
C LEU A 233 9.32 -21.72 -11.59
N ASP A 234 8.54 -20.70 -11.28
CA ASP A 234 7.98 -20.44 -9.97
C ASP A 234 7.02 -21.58 -9.56
N GLU A 235 6.80 -21.78 -8.27
CA GLU A 235 5.90 -22.80 -7.73
C GLU A 235 4.59 -22.17 -7.27
N SER A 236 3.47 -22.87 -7.49
CA SER A 236 2.21 -22.48 -6.85
C SER A 236 2.27 -22.81 -5.37
N ALA A 237 1.71 -21.93 -4.53
CA ALA A 237 1.67 -22.10 -3.10
C ALA A 237 0.25 -21.90 -2.56
N ILE A 238 -0.15 -22.75 -1.60
CA ILE A 238 -1.45 -22.69 -0.89
C ILE A 238 -1.16 -22.57 0.60
N ALA A 239 -1.35 -21.40 1.17
CA ALA A 239 -1.19 -21.15 2.59
C ALA A 239 -2.52 -21.33 3.33
N VAL A 240 -2.55 -22.18 4.36
CA VAL A 240 -3.69 -22.41 5.25
C VAL A 240 -3.37 -21.81 6.62
N VAL A 241 -4.16 -20.84 7.05
CA VAL A 241 -3.92 -20.11 8.28
C VAL A 241 -5.19 -20.06 9.11
N LYS A 242 -5.05 -20.31 10.41
CA LYS A 242 -6.09 -20.07 11.41
C LYS A 242 -5.80 -18.74 12.10
N ALA A 243 -6.64 -17.75 11.87
CA ALA A 243 -6.55 -16.45 12.52
C ALA A 243 -7.43 -16.43 13.78
N THR A 244 -6.87 -15.94 14.88
CA THR A 244 -7.57 -15.79 16.16
C THR A 244 -8.04 -14.37 16.38
N ASP A 245 -9.03 -14.15 17.24
CA ASP A 245 -9.65 -12.86 17.50
C ASP A 245 -8.66 -11.84 18.12
N ASP A 246 -7.59 -12.31 18.77
CA ASP A 246 -6.48 -11.46 19.26
C ASP A 246 -5.46 -11.09 18.17
N GLY A 247 -5.74 -11.43 16.91
CA GLY A 247 -4.93 -11.06 15.75
C GLY A 247 -3.68 -11.90 15.52
N LYS A 248 -3.56 -13.08 16.16
CA LYS A 248 -2.49 -14.04 15.87
C LYS A 248 -2.87 -14.95 14.72
N TRP A 249 -1.87 -15.37 13.97
CA TRP A 249 -1.98 -16.31 12.87
C TRP A 249 -1.27 -17.60 13.25
N PHE A 250 -2.00 -18.69 13.25
CA PHE A 250 -1.43 -20.03 13.29
C PHE A 250 -1.36 -20.57 11.86
N VAL A 251 -0.15 -20.70 11.33
CA VAL A 251 0.06 -21.26 9.99
C VAL A 251 -0.01 -22.77 10.09
N LYS A 252 -1.11 -23.34 9.60
CA LYS A 252 -1.37 -24.77 9.69
C LYS A 252 -0.46 -25.53 8.77
N GLU A 253 -0.36 -25.09 7.52
CA GLU A 253 0.50 -25.65 6.47
C GLU A 253 0.65 -24.68 5.31
N ILE A 254 1.72 -24.84 4.52
CA ILE A 254 1.88 -24.21 3.20
C ILE A 254 2.21 -25.33 2.22
N ASP A 255 1.21 -25.75 1.42
CA ASP A 255 1.42 -26.73 0.34
C ASP A 255 1.96 -26.00 -0.89
N HIS A 256 3.00 -26.51 -1.51
CA HIS A 256 3.64 -25.89 -2.66
C HIS A 256 4.12 -26.91 -3.69
N GLY A 257 4.24 -26.47 -4.93
CA GLY A 257 4.73 -27.34 -6.00
C GLY A 257 4.30 -26.87 -7.38
N ARG A 258 4.64 -27.67 -8.36
CA ARG A 258 4.30 -27.45 -9.77
C ARG A 258 3.16 -28.37 -10.17
N TRP A 259 1.96 -27.83 -10.14
CA TRP A 259 0.74 -28.56 -10.39
C TRP A 259 0.10 -28.10 -11.72
N ASP A 260 -0.60 -28.99 -12.38
CA ASP A 260 -1.46 -28.60 -13.48
C ASP A 260 -2.75 -27.91 -12.96
N ILE A 261 -3.54 -27.36 -13.89
CA ILE A 261 -4.78 -26.62 -13.55
C ILE A 261 -5.77 -27.51 -12.77
N ARG A 262 -5.90 -28.78 -13.14
CA ARG A 262 -6.85 -29.71 -12.53
C ARG A 262 -6.37 -30.16 -11.16
N GLU A 263 -5.08 -30.45 -11.04
CA GLU A 263 -4.44 -30.79 -9.77
C GLU A 263 -4.53 -29.62 -8.78
N THR A 264 -4.25 -28.41 -9.23
CA THR A 264 -4.41 -27.18 -8.43
C THR A 264 -5.85 -27.04 -7.91
N ALA A 265 -6.84 -27.18 -8.79
CA ALA A 265 -8.25 -27.10 -8.38
C ALA A 265 -8.64 -28.19 -7.40
N ALA A 266 -8.11 -29.43 -7.55
CA ALA A 266 -8.36 -30.53 -6.65
C ALA A 266 -7.73 -30.27 -5.26
N LYS A 267 -6.49 -29.77 -5.20
CA LYS A 267 -5.81 -29.41 -3.94
C LYS A 267 -6.57 -28.32 -3.20
N ILE A 268 -6.99 -27.26 -3.90
CA ILE A 268 -7.81 -26.20 -3.30
C ILE A 268 -9.08 -26.78 -2.69
N LEU A 269 -9.81 -27.62 -3.44
CA LEU A 269 -11.04 -28.24 -2.92
C LEU A 269 -10.78 -29.10 -1.68
N MET A 270 -9.69 -29.88 -1.66
CA MET A 270 -9.32 -30.69 -0.50
C MET A 270 -9.13 -29.82 0.75
N LYS A 271 -8.37 -28.72 0.62
CA LYS A 271 -8.16 -27.76 1.72
C LYS A 271 -9.48 -27.11 2.16
N MET A 272 -10.35 -26.74 1.21
CA MET A 272 -11.68 -26.20 1.52
C MET A 272 -12.55 -27.18 2.32
N ARG A 273 -12.50 -28.46 1.95
CA ARG A 273 -13.25 -29.51 2.65
C ARG A 273 -12.72 -29.76 4.05
N ASP A 274 -11.39 -29.84 4.18
CA ASP A 274 -10.73 -30.27 5.40
C ASP A 274 -10.73 -29.16 6.46
N TYR A 275 -10.58 -27.89 6.06
CA TYR A 275 -10.48 -26.73 6.96
C TYR A 275 -11.73 -25.87 7.05
N ARG A 276 -12.67 -25.98 6.09
CA ARG A 276 -13.90 -25.17 6.03
C ARG A 276 -13.62 -23.67 6.25
N PRO A 277 -12.76 -23.05 5.42
CA PRO A 277 -12.35 -21.66 5.61
C PRO A 277 -13.51 -20.69 5.43
N ILE A 278 -13.47 -19.54 6.14
CA ILE A 278 -14.40 -18.42 5.92
C ILE A 278 -14.25 -17.91 4.49
N SER A 279 -13.01 -17.74 4.03
CA SER A 279 -12.74 -17.31 2.67
C SER A 279 -11.49 -17.96 2.07
N VAL A 280 -11.48 -18.04 0.75
CA VAL A 280 -10.38 -18.55 -0.06
C VAL A 280 -9.96 -17.46 -1.01
N GLY A 281 -8.79 -16.89 -0.82
CA GLY A 281 -8.22 -15.87 -1.69
C GLY A 281 -7.42 -16.50 -2.81
N ILE A 282 -7.65 -16.07 -4.03
CA ILE A 282 -6.86 -16.48 -5.21
C ILE A 282 -6.34 -15.22 -5.90
N GLU A 283 -5.06 -15.20 -6.21
CA GLU A 283 -4.45 -14.09 -6.93
C GLU A 283 -5.17 -13.78 -8.24
N ARG A 284 -5.49 -12.50 -8.44
CA ARG A 284 -6.22 -12.03 -9.63
C ARG A 284 -5.35 -12.11 -10.86
N GLY A 285 -5.83 -12.81 -11.89
CA GLY A 285 -5.11 -12.88 -13.16
C GLY A 285 -5.63 -13.97 -14.09
N ALA A 286 -4.89 -14.20 -15.19
CA ALA A 286 -5.24 -15.20 -16.20
C ALA A 286 -5.26 -16.63 -15.61
N LEU A 287 -4.36 -16.91 -14.64
CA LEU A 287 -4.24 -18.21 -13.99
C LEU A 287 -5.47 -18.54 -13.14
N LYS A 288 -5.99 -17.57 -12.38
CA LYS A 288 -7.25 -17.70 -11.65
C LYS A 288 -8.39 -18.07 -12.61
N ASN A 289 -8.51 -17.36 -13.73
CA ASN A 289 -9.56 -17.60 -14.70
C ASN A 289 -9.46 -18.99 -15.33
N ALA A 290 -8.27 -19.58 -15.41
CA ALA A 290 -8.07 -20.95 -15.88
C ALA A 290 -8.46 -22.00 -14.82
N VAL A 291 -8.20 -21.75 -13.54
CA VAL A 291 -8.49 -22.70 -12.44
C VAL A 291 -9.96 -22.67 -12.03
N LEU A 292 -10.60 -21.50 -12.00
CA LEU A 292 -11.96 -21.31 -11.47
C LEU A 292 -13.03 -22.22 -12.07
N PRO A 293 -13.09 -22.49 -13.40
CA PRO A 293 -14.11 -23.39 -13.96
C PRO A 293 -14.00 -24.80 -13.39
N TYR A 294 -12.77 -25.34 -13.30
CA TYR A 294 -12.52 -26.67 -12.71
C TYR A 294 -12.87 -26.71 -11.24
N LEU A 295 -12.45 -25.69 -10.47
CA LEU A 295 -12.77 -25.59 -9.06
C LEU A 295 -14.28 -25.51 -8.84
N SER A 296 -15.00 -24.69 -9.61
CA SER A 296 -16.46 -24.57 -9.51
C SER A 296 -17.18 -25.90 -9.78
N ASP A 297 -16.72 -26.66 -10.77
CA ASP A 297 -17.28 -27.99 -11.06
C ASP A 297 -17.02 -28.98 -9.93
N LEU A 298 -15.82 -28.96 -9.35
CA LEU A 298 -15.46 -29.79 -8.21
C LEU A 298 -16.26 -29.42 -6.96
N MET A 299 -16.46 -28.14 -6.69
CA MET A 299 -17.28 -27.62 -5.59
C MET A 299 -18.72 -28.16 -5.68
N ARG A 300 -19.34 -28.07 -6.88
CA ARG A 300 -20.70 -28.59 -7.11
C ARG A 300 -20.78 -30.10 -6.91
N LYS A 301 -19.82 -30.86 -7.49
CA LYS A 301 -19.80 -32.33 -7.42
C LYS A 301 -19.64 -32.86 -6.00
N ASN A 302 -18.89 -32.13 -5.17
CA ASN A 302 -18.58 -32.55 -3.80
C ASN A 302 -19.43 -31.84 -2.74
N ASN A 303 -20.32 -30.91 -3.15
CA ASN A 303 -21.13 -30.08 -2.26
C ASN A 303 -20.28 -29.36 -1.18
N VAL A 304 -19.12 -28.80 -1.61
CA VAL A 304 -18.19 -28.03 -0.79
C VAL A 304 -18.10 -26.62 -1.36
N TYR A 305 -18.43 -25.61 -0.55
CA TYR A 305 -18.46 -24.22 -0.96
C TYR A 305 -17.70 -23.35 0.05
N SER A 306 -17.01 -22.34 -0.45
CA SER A 306 -16.40 -21.26 0.33
C SER A 306 -16.49 -19.96 -0.45
N HIS A 307 -16.38 -18.85 0.25
CA HIS A 307 -16.33 -17.54 -0.38
C HIS A 307 -14.98 -17.34 -1.09
N ILE A 308 -15.00 -17.16 -2.42
CA ILE A 308 -13.78 -16.95 -3.22
C ILE A 308 -13.53 -15.45 -3.37
N VAL A 309 -12.39 -14.98 -2.90
CA VAL A 309 -11.97 -13.56 -2.91
C VAL A 309 -10.86 -13.34 -3.93
N ASP A 310 -10.89 -12.20 -4.62
CA ASP A 310 -9.81 -11.75 -5.49
C ASP A 310 -8.69 -11.11 -4.66
N LEU A 311 -7.51 -11.73 -4.67
CA LEU A 311 -6.31 -11.15 -4.11
C LEU A 311 -5.65 -10.20 -5.12
N THR A 312 -5.17 -9.06 -4.67
CA THR A 312 -4.58 -8.04 -5.54
C THR A 312 -3.21 -7.62 -5.04
N HIS A 313 -2.33 -7.27 -5.97
CA HIS A 313 -1.01 -6.71 -5.61
C HIS A 313 -1.12 -5.27 -5.08
N GLY A 314 -2.25 -4.58 -5.32
CA GLY A 314 -2.36 -3.15 -5.09
C GLY A 314 -1.34 -2.38 -5.94
N ASN A 315 -1.00 -1.16 -5.51
CA ASN A 315 0.04 -0.33 -6.15
C ASN A 315 1.44 -0.54 -5.53
N ARG A 316 1.62 -1.57 -4.69
CA ARG A 316 2.89 -1.84 -3.98
C ARG A 316 3.71 -2.87 -4.75
N LYS A 317 5.04 -2.77 -4.66
CA LYS A 317 5.93 -3.83 -5.13
C LYS A 317 5.70 -5.10 -4.30
N LYS A 318 5.87 -6.28 -4.90
CA LYS A 318 5.75 -7.59 -4.22
C LYS A 318 6.57 -7.62 -2.92
N THR A 319 7.82 -7.21 -2.98
CA THR A 319 8.74 -7.15 -1.84
C THR A 319 8.16 -6.31 -0.68
N ASP A 320 7.66 -5.10 -0.98
CA ASP A 320 7.11 -4.22 0.05
C ASP A 320 5.85 -4.82 0.68
N ARG A 321 5.00 -5.49 -0.11
CA ARG A 321 3.79 -6.15 0.38
C ARG A 321 4.12 -7.24 1.38
N ILE A 322 5.06 -8.15 1.05
CA ILE A 322 5.48 -9.25 1.92
C ILE A 322 6.03 -8.69 3.24
N ILE A 323 6.90 -7.68 3.18
CA ILE A 323 7.46 -7.05 4.38
C ILE A 323 6.35 -6.45 5.25
N TRP A 324 5.47 -5.64 4.65
CA TRP A 324 4.41 -4.97 5.38
C TRP A 324 3.44 -5.93 6.07
N SER A 325 3.09 -7.03 5.42
CA SER A 325 2.15 -7.99 5.96
C SER A 325 2.77 -8.93 7.01
N LEU A 326 4.04 -9.33 6.84
CA LEU A 326 4.62 -10.40 7.64
C LEU A 326 5.63 -9.93 8.70
N GLN A 327 6.49 -8.93 8.40
CA GLN A 327 7.62 -8.60 9.26
C GLN A 327 7.20 -8.28 10.70
N GLY A 328 6.25 -7.35 10.88
CA GLY A 328 5.80 -6.98 12.23
C GLY A 328 5.11 -8.12 12.97
N ARG A 329 4.41 -8.99 12.24
CA ARG A 329 3.76 -10.15 12.86
C ARG A 329 4.78 -11.18 13.33
N PHE A 330 5.84 -11.43 12.57
CA PHE A 330 6.96 -12.29 13.04
C PHE A 330 7.73 -11.62 14.18
N GLU A 331 8.13 -10.36 14.05
CA GLU A 331 8.88 -9.62 15.05
C GLU A 331 8.18 -9.61 16.42
N HIS A 332 6.86 -9.51 16.42
CA HIS A 332 6.06 -9.48 17.66
C HIS A 332 5.47 -10.85 18.05
N GLY A 333 5.91 -11.94 17.40
CA GLY A 333 5.47 -13.30 17.71
C GLY A 333 3.98 -13.56 17.47
N ARG A 334 3.39 -12.82 16.52
CA ARG A 334 1.97 -12.98 16.13
C ARG A 334 1.75 -14.01 15.03
N ILE A 335 2.83 -14.55 14.44
CA ILE A 335 2.79 -15.68 13.54
C ILE A 335 3.43 -16.88 14.25
N VAL A 336 2.71 -17.98 14.29
CA VAL A 336 3.16 -19.25 14.89
C VAL A 336 3.00 -20.34 13.83
N LEU A 337 4.07 -21.06 13.55
CA LEU A 337 4.09 -22.17 12.61
C LEU A 337 3.69 -23.46 13.35
N ASN A 338 2.96 -24.35 12.66
CA ASN A 338 2.57 -25.64 13.20
C ASN A 338 3.82 -26.49 13.51
N SER A 339 4.00 -26.91 14.75
CA SER A 339 5.18 -27.69 15.16
C SER A 339 5.20 -29.13 14.62
N GLU A 340 4.11 -29.60 13.99
CA GLU A 340 4.00 -30.93 13.40
C GLU A 340 4.39 -30.98 11.92
N GLU A 341 4.64 -29.82 11.29
CA GLU A 341 4.96 -29.72 9.87
C GLU A 341 6.44 -29.39 9.62
N ASP A 342 6.92 -29.73 8.42
CA ASP A 342 8.25 -29.35 7.95
C ASP A 342 8.22 -27.95 7.33
N TRP A 343 9.03 -27.05 7.86
CA TRP A 343 9.10 -25.64 7.46
C TRP A 343 10.42 -25.24 6.78
N ASP A 344 11.30 -26.20 6.48
CA ASP A 344 12.63 -25.87 5.95
C ASP A 344 12.54 -25.02 4.68
N ALA A 345 11.71 -25.41 3.72
CA ALA A 345 11.54 -24.65 2.48
C ALA A 345 10.98 -23.23 2.71
N PHE A 346 10.02 -23.07 3.62
CA PHE A 346 9.44 -21.77 3.96
C PHE A 346 10.44 -20.88 4.70
N THR A 347 11.12 -21.41 5.70
CA THR A 347 12.08 -20.67 6.51
C THR A 347 13.29 -20.24 5.67
N ASP A 348 13.78 -21.09 4.77
CA ASP A 348 14.84 -20.72 3.83
C ASP A 348 14.43 -19.55 2.94
N GLN A 349 13.24 -19.59 2.33
CA GLN A 349 12.74 -18.48 1.53
C GLN A 349 12.57 -17.20 2.36
N LEU A 350 12.01 -17.32 3.57
CA LEU A 350 11.75 -16.19 4.46
C LEU A 350 13.04 -15.51 4.92
N LEU A 351 14.02 -16.28 5.37
CA LEU A 351 15.29 -15.75 5.90
C LEU A 351 16.20 -15.17 4.81
N MET A 352 16.12 -15.72 3.59
CA MET A 352 16.86 -15.18 2.44
C MET A 352 16.18 -13.99 1.76
N PHE A 353 14.93 -13.70 2.11
CA PHE A 353 14.16 -12.60 1.51
C PHE A 353 14.72 -11.22 1.91
N PRO A 354 14.89 -10.25 1.01
CA PRO A 354 14.53 -10.20 -0.43
C PRO A 354 15.72 -10.41 -1.37
N ALA A 355 16.54 -11.42 -1.16
CA ALA A 355 17.71 -11.67 -1.98
C ALA A 355 17.36 -11.99 -3.45
N ASN A 356 18.08 -11.39 -4.39
CA ASN A 356 17.87 -11.63 -5.80
C ASN A 356 18.17 -13.09 -6.18
N GLY A 357 17.22 -13.74 -6.87
CA GLY A 357 17.37 -15.10 -7.37
C GLY A 357 16.94 -16.20 -6.38
N VAL A 358 16.38 -15.84 -5.26
CA VAL A 358 15.70 -16.75 -4.31
C VAL A 358 14.20 -16.73 -4.61
N HIS A 359 13.56 -17.90 -4.52
CA HIS A 359 12.10 -18.02 -4.59
C HIS A 359 11.49 -17.35 -3.35
N ASP A 360 10.36 -16.70 -3.53
CA ASP A 360 9.61 -16.05 -2.45
C ASP A 360 8.10 -16.42 -2.49
N ASP A 361 7.79 -17.51 -3.19
CA ASP A 361 6.42 -17.96 -3.46
C ASP A 361 5.67 -18.32 -2.16
N LEU A 362 6.36 -18.93 -1.19
CA LEU A 362 5.76 -19.33 0.07
C LEU A 362 5.48 -18.15 1.01
N PRO A 363 6.45 -17.25 1.26
CA PRO A 363 6.18 -16.00 1.98
C PRO A 363 5.13 -15.12 1.27
N ASP A 364 5.09 -15.14 -0.06
CA ASP A 364 4.11 -14.39 -0.83
C ASP A 364 2.69 -14.91 -0.60
N ALA A 365 2.47 -16.21 -0.75
CA ALA A 365 1.18 -16.83 -0.45
C ALA A 365 0.72 -16.52 0.99
N LEU A 366 1.60 -16.61 1.98
CA LEU A 366 1.28 -16.27 3.36
C LEU A 366 0.93 -14.78 3.52
N SER A 367 1.59 -13.89 2.77
CA SER A 367 1.36 -12.45 2.84
C SER A 367 -0.06 -12.04 2.44
N TYR A 368 -0.69 -12.79 1.56
CA TYR A 368 -2.05 -12.54 1.11
C TYR A 368 -3.13 -12.79 2.17
N ILE A 369 -2.82 -13.53 3.23
CA ILE A 369 -3.75 -13.73 4.37
C ILE A 369 -4.14 -12.38 4.99
N ASP A 370 -3.28 -11.37 4.94
CA ASP A 370 -3.58 -10.02 5.45
C ASP A 370 -4.81 -9.41 4.77
N GLN A 371 -5.05 -9.68 3.48
CA GLN A 371 -6.23 -9.20 2.76
C GLN A 371 -7.52 -9.94 3.16
N LEU A 372 -7.41 -11.18 3.64
CA LEU A 372 -8.55 -12.01 4.00
C LEU A 372 -8.95 -11.84 5.46
N ALA A 373 -7.98 -11.78 6.35
CA ALA A 373 -8.21 -11.68 7.79
C ALA A 373 -8.78 -10.31 8.19
N VAL A 374 -8.43 -9.22 7.51
CA VAL A 374 -8.97 -7.87 7.78
C VAL A 374 -10.47 -7.78 7.47
N THR A 375 -10.95 -8.48 6.44
CA THR A 375 -12.38 -8.45 6.06
C THR A 375 -13.29 -9.08 7.12
N SER A 376 -12.79 -10.02 7.93
CA SER A 376 -13.60 -10.69 8.95
C SER A 376 -13.76 -9.91 10.27
N TYR A 377 -12.90 -8.91 10.53
CA TYR A 377 -13.00 -8.09 11.74
C TYR A 377 -14.05 -6.96 11.63
N PHE A 378 -14.51 -6.63 10.43
CA PHE A 378 -15.51 -5.58 10.21
C PHE A 378 -16.96 -6.10 10.16
N GLU A 379 -17.19 -7.41 10.11
CA GLU A 379 -18.53 -8.00 10.15
C GLU A 379 -19.06 -8.28 11.56
N GLY A 380 -18.30 -7.91 12.59
CA GLY A 380 -18.62 -8.19 14.00
C GLY A 380 -18.81 -6.96 14.89
N GLU A 381 -18.97 -5.76 14.35
CA GLU A 381 -19.55 -4.68 15.15
C GLU A 381 -21.04 -4.91 15.29
N GLU A 382 -21.44 -5.32 16.51
CA GLU A 382 -22.78 -5.51 16.97
C GLU A 382 -23.68 -4.36 16.51
N ASP A 383 -24.85 -4.69 15.97
CA ASP A 383 -25.98 -3.79 15.90
C ASP A 383 -26.11 -3.10 17.26
N GLU A 384 -25.62 -1.87 17.41
CA GLU A 384 -26.16 -0.98 18.41
C GLU A 384 -27.66 -0.92 18.13
N GLU A 385 -28.45 -1.57 18.98
CA GLU A 385 -29.92 -1.47 18.95
C GLU A 385 -30.27 0.01 18.92
N TRP A 386 -30.61 0.49 17.73
CA TRP A 386 -31.10 1.82 17.51
C TRP A 386 -32.47 1.92 18.22
N GLU A 387 -32.47 2.41 19.46
CA GLU A 387 -33.72 2.76 20.12
C GLU A 387 -34.31 3.95 19.34
N PRO A 388 -35.51 3.79 18.74
CA PRO A 388 -36.17 4.88 18.06
C PRO A 388 -36.49 5.98 19.07
N VAL A 389 -35.80 7.11 18.94
CA VAL A 389 -36.15 8.32 19.71
C VAL A 389 -37.54 8.73 19.28
N ASP A 390 -38.50 8.62 20.20
CA ASP A 390 -39.88 9.04 20.01
C ASP A 390 -39.92 10.57 19.80
N ILE A 391 -40.13 10.99 18.55
CA ILE A 391 -40.15 12.41 18.13
C ILE A 391 -41.41 13.15 18.62
N ILE A 392 -42.33 12.47 19.34
CA ILE A 392 -43.63 13.03 19.71
C ILE A 392 -43.71 13.53 21.17
N SER A 393 -42.78 13.16 22.05
CA SER A 393 -42.74 13.69 23.42
C SER A 393 -41.61 14.69 23.58
N GLY A 394 -41.81 15.91 23.13
CA GLY A 394 -41.00 17.05 23.49
C GLY A 394 -41.08 17.36 24.98
N VAL A 395 -40.32 16.65 25.83
CA VAL A 395 -39.88 17.04 27.16
C VAL A 395 -38.48 16.48 27.34
#